data_38824d8223adf7e762f9cf28298156a9
#
_entry.id   38824d8223adf7e762f9cf28298156a9
#
_cell.length_a   1.000
_cell.length_b   1.000
_cell.length_c   1.000
_cell.angle_alpha   90.00
_cell.angle_beta   90.00
_cell.angle_gamma   90.00
#
_symmetry.space_group_name_H-M   'P 1'
#
loop_
_entity.id
_entity.type
_entity.pdbx_description
1 polymer ?
#
loop_
_entity_poly.entity_id
_entity_poly.type
_entity_poly.pdbx_seq_one_letter_code
_entity_poly.pdbx_strand_id
1 'polypeptide(L)'
;MDRQLLSKILAQMRKNLKEGKSIGDMKVGALLALGHQLEAIFYYLGHELGSTLKVKTVKDIYQIPEELKRIINEFNLGSVEITESTDEIIQLKLKDHSSIKDLIKKGIKTTGSFCSFEAGLLAGIVEKLSDRHCFAQELGCSLQTGENFCTFMLVFQKD
;
A
#
# COMPACT_ATOMS: atom_id res chain seq x y z
N MET A 1 -3.12 -21.24 8.25
CA MET A 1 -2.03 -20.25 8.41
C MET A 1 -1.76 -20.03 9.89
N ASP A 2 -0.49 -20.04 10.30
CA ASP A 2 -0.10 -19.77 11.71
C ASP A 2 -0.25 -18.28 12.01
N ARG A 3 -1.31 -17.92 12.73
CA ARG A 3 -1.62 -16.52 13.09
C ARG A 3 -0.57 -15.87 13.98
N GLN A 4 0.13 -16.66 14.82
CA GLN A 4 1.19 -16.13 15.69
C GLN A 4 2.42 -15.75 14.85
N LEU A 5 2.79 -16.61 13.91
CA LEU A 5 3.88 -16.33 12.98
C LEU A 5 3.56 -15.11 12.10
N LEU A 6 2.34 -15.03 11.54
CA LEU A 6 1.91 -13.89 10.76
C LEU A 6 1.99 -12.59 11.58
N SER A 7 1.49 -12.59 12.82
CA SER A 7 1.55 -11.41 13.68
C SER A 7 2.99 -10.93 13.93
N LYS A 8 3.94 -11.86 14.14
CA LYS A 8 5.37 -11.52 14.29
C LYS A 8 5.95 -10.90 13.02
N ILE A 9 5.62 -11.48 11.84
CA ILE A 9 6.08 -10.96 10.54
C ILE A 9 5.53 -9.56 10.32
N LEU A 10 4.24 -9.32 10.53
CA LEU A 10 3.62 -8.01 10.38
C LEU A 10 4.23 -6.97 11.34
N ALA A 11 4.53 -7.35 12.59
CA ALA A 11 5.20 -6.47 13.54
C ALA A 11 6.62 -6.08 13.07
N GLN A 12 7.36 -7.03 12.50
CA GLN A 12 8.69 -6.76 11.95
C GLN A 12 8.62 -5.89 10.71
N MET A 13 7.68 -6.13 9.80
CA MET A 13 7.46 -5.29 8.62
C MET A 13 7.11 -3.86 9.01
N ARG A 14 6.22 -3.68 9.98
CA ARG A 14 5.87 -2.35 10.52
C ARG A 14 7.09 -1.63 11.07
N LYS A 15 7.93 -2.34 11.83
CA LYS A 15 9.19 -1.78 12.35
C LYS A 15 10.11 -1.33 11.23
N ASN A 16 10.34 -2.18 10.23
CA ASN A 16 11.19 -1.88 9.08
C ASN A 16 10.69 -0.65 8.31
N LEU A 17 9.38 -0.56 8.06
CA LEU A 17 8.78 0.59 7.39
C LEU A 17 8.95 1.88 8.20
N LYS A 18 8.71 1.85 9.53
CA LYS A 18 8.93 3.02 10.40
C LYS A 18 10.39 3.49 10.42
N GLU A 19 11.34 2.57 10.31
CA GLU A 19 12.77 2.87 10.20
C GLU A 19 13.17 3.31 8.78
N GLY A 20 12.24 3.40 7.85
CA GLY A 20 12.48 3.78 6.46
C GLY A 20 13.30 2.76 5.66
N LYS A 21 13.36 1.51 6.11
CA LYS A 21 14.05 0.42 5.39
C LYS A 21 13.24 -0.01 4.18
N SER A 22 13.95 -0.28 3.08
CA SER A 22 13.33 -0.78 1.85
C SER A 22 12.89 -2.26 2.02
N ILE A 23 11.78 -2.59 1.37
CA ILE A 23 11.33 -3.98 1.18
C ILE A 23 11.39 -4.39 -0.30
N GLY A 24 11.88 -3.51 -1.18
CA GLY A 24 11.88 -3.71 -2.62
C GLY A 24 12.71 -4.90 -3.06
N ASP A 25 13.93 -5.05 -2.56
CA ASP A 25 14.81 -6.17 -2.93
C ASP A 25 14.21 -7.54 -2.55
N MET A 26 13.57 -7.62 -1.38
CA MET A 26 12.85 -8.83 -0.95
C MET A 26 11.69 -9.15 -1.91
N LYS A 27 10.92 -8.14 -2.33
CA LYS A 27 9.82 -8.33 -3.29
C LYS A 27 10.33 -8.80 -4.65
N VAL A 28 11.39 -8.19 -5.17
CA VAL A 28 12.01 -8.62 -6.44
C VAL A 28 12.49 -10.07 -6.34
N GLY A 29 13.23 -10.43 -5.30
CA GLY A 29 13.72 -11.79 -5.10
C GLY A 29 12.59 -12.81 -5.03
N ALA A 30 11.53 -12.49 -4.30
CA ALA A 30 10.36 -13.36 -4.17
C ALA A 30 9.61 -13.51 -5.51
N LEU A 31 9.39 -12.43 -6.26
CA LEU A 31 8.74 -12.48 -7.58
C LEU A 31 9.56 -13.27 -8.60
N LEU A 32 10.89 -13.12 -8.61
CA LEU A 32 11.76 -13.89 -9.49
C LEU A 32 11.75 -15.40 -9.15
N ALA A 33 11.66 -15.74 -7.86
CA ALA A 33 11.66 -17.12 -7.40
C ALA A 33 10.30 -17.82 -7.60
N LEU A 34 9.20 -17.13 -7.38
CA LEU A 34 7.85 -17.71 -7.24
C LEU A 34 6.82 -17.17 -8.24
N GLY A 35 7.19 -16.15 -9.03
CA GLY A 35 6.34 -15.57 -10.06
C GLY A 35 5.17 -14.72 -9.54
N HIS A 36 4.30 -14.31 -10.45
CA HIS A 36 3.19 -13.36 -10.19
C HIS A 36 2.12 -13.86 -9.20
N GLN A 37 2.11 -15.15 -8.88
CA GLN A 37 1.20 -15.69 -7.84
C GLN A 37 1.38 -15.02 -6.48
N LEU A 38 2.54 -14.41 -6.24
CA LEU A 38 2.81 -13.67 -5.01
C LEU A 38 2.10 -12.32 -4.91
N GLU A 39 1.59 -11.76 -5.99
CA GLU A 39 0.90 -10.47 -5.94
C GLU A 39 -0.31 -10.51 -5.01
N ALA A 40 -1.10 -11.58 -5.07
CA ALA A 40 -2.23 -11.77 -4.15
C ALA A 40 -1.77 -11.91 -2.70
N ILE A 41 -0.65 -12.60 -2.47
CA ILE A 41 -0.06 -12.74 -1.12
C ILE A 41 0.44 -11.39 -0.61
N PHE A 42 1.13 -10.61 -1.45
CA PHE A 42 1.59 -9.27 -1.07
C PHE A 42 0.41 -8.33 -0.79
N TYR A 43 -0.63 -8.37 -1.61
CA TYR A 43 -1.85 -7.60 -1.36
C TYR A 43 -2.45 -7.95 0.02
N TYR A 44 -2.64 -9.23 0.29
CA TYR A 44 -3.16 -9.70 1.56
C TYR A 44 -2.30 -9.26 2.76
N LEU A 45 -0.97 -9.40 2.66
CA LEU A 45 -0.06 -8.95 3.72
C LEU A 45 -0.15 -7.43 3.95
N GLY A 46 -0.24 -6.66 2.87
CA GLY A 46 -0.44 -5.21 2.95
C GLY A 46 -1.76 -4.86 3.64
N HIS A 47 -2.84 -5.49 3.21
CA HIS A 47 -4.18 -5.29 3.77
C HIS A 47 -4.23 -5.60 5.28
N GLU A 48 -3.70 -6.76 5.69
CA GLU A 48 -3.59 -7.13 7.10
C GLU A 48 -2.75 -6.13 7.90
N LEU A 49 -1.64 -5.66 7.33
CA LEU A 49 -0.83 -4.64 7.99
C LEU A 49 -1.61 -3.34 8.17
N GLY A 50 -2.30 -2.86 7.12
CA GLY A 50 -3.11 -1.65 7.14
C GLY A 50 -4.23 -1.72 8.19
N SER A 51 -4.98 -2.82 8.20
CA SER A 51 -6.08 -3.05 9.13
C SER A 51 -5.65 -3.17 10.59
N THR A 52 -4.38 -3.52 10.87
CA THR A 52 -3.83 -3.60 12.23
C THR A 52 -3.28 -2.27 12.75
N LEU A 53 -3.21 -1.22 11.94
CA LEU A 53 -2.77 0.09 12.41
C LEU A 53 -3.77 0.67 13.42
N LYS A 54 -3.24 1.34 14.45
CA LYS A 54 -4.05 2.00 15.48
C LYS A 54 -4.55 3.34 14.96
N VAL A 55 -5.58 3.31 14.13
CA VAL A 55 -6.26 4.49 13.60
C VAL A 55 -7.72 4.49 14.04
N LYS A 56 -8.30 5.67 14.16
CA LYS A 56 -9.70 5.84 14.55
C LYS A 56 -10.56 5.95 13.30
N THR A 57 -11.72 5.29 13.31
CA THR A 57 -12.75 5.47 12.29
C THR A 57 -13.19 6.94 12.25
N VAL A 58 -13.29 7.49 11.03
CA VAL A 58 -13.82 8.84 10.81
C VAL A 58 -15.34 8.79 10.61
N LYS A 59 -16.04 9.82 11.07
CA LYS A 59 -17.50 9.90 10.92
C LYS A 59 -17.93 10.35 9.54
N ASP A 60 -17.08 11.14 8.89
CA ASP A 60 -17.34 11.76 7.60
C ASP A 60 -16.35 11.19 6.58
N ILE A 61 -16.88 10.55 5.54
CA ILE A 61 -16.08 9.94 4.46
C ILE A 61 -15.16 10.97 3.76
N TYR A 62 -15.56 12.23 3.71
CA TYR A 62 -14.76 13.30 3.12
C TYR A 62 -13.51 13.66 3.95
N GLN A 63 -13.38 13.17 5.18
CA GLN A 63 -12.18 13.31 6.00
C GLN A 63 -11.14 12.22 5.72
N ILE A 64 -11.54 11.11 5.05
CA ILE A 64 -10.65 9.97 4.78
C ILE A 64 -9.39 10.39 4.03
N PRO A 65 -9.44 11.23 2.97
CA PRO A 65 -8.24 11.64 2.25
C PRO A 65 -7.19 12.31 3.13
N GLU A 66 -7.58 13.20 4.01
CA GLU A 66 -6.63 13.91 4.89
C GLU A 66 -6.08 12.98 5.99
N GLU A 67 -6.93 12.14 6.58
CA GLU A 67 -6.46 11.14 7.55
C GLU A 67 -5.54 10.11 6.91
N LEU A 68 -5.82 9.68 5.66
CA LEU A 68 -4.94 8.80 4.91
C LEU A 68 -3.57 9.42 4.70
N LYS A 69 -3.49 10.68 4.26
CA LYS A 69 -2.23 11.42 4.12
C LYS A 69 -1.46 11.46 5.45
N ARG A 70 -2.15 11.78 6.54
CA ARG A 70 -1.55 11.83 7.87
C ARG A 70 -0.95 10.48 8.28
N ILE A 71 -1.71 9.39 8.11
CA ILE A 71 -1.27 8.03 8.46
C ILE A 71 -0.07 7.61 7.61
N ILE A 72 -0.12 7.81 6.31
CA ILE A 72 0.97 7.47 5.37
C ILE A 72 2.26 8.19 5.81
N ASN A 73 2.18 9.47 6.16
CA ASN A 73 3.31 10.25 6.65
C ASN A 73 3.83 9.77 8.01
N GLU A 74 2.93 9.57 8.97
CA GLU A 74 3.27 9.15 10.34
C GLU A 74 4.00 7.80 10.37
N PHE A 75 3.63 6.89 9.48
CA PHE A 75 4.22 5.56 9.39
C PHE A 75 5.36 5.43 8.37
N ASN A 76 5.84 6.55 7.79
CA ASN A 76 6.90 6.58 6.77
C ASN A 76 6.61 5.65 5.56
N LEU A 77 5.34 5.61 5.14
CA LEU A 77 4.91 4.77 4.03
C LEU A 77 5.08 5.44 2.65
N GLY A 78 5.58 6.66 2.64
CA GLY A 78 5.74 7.52 1.47
C GLY A 78 4.99 8.84 1.63
N SER A 79 4.65 9.48 0.52
CA SER A 79 3.80 10.67 0.49
C SER A 79 2.64 10.50 -0.48
N VAL A 80 1.46 11.01 -0.11
CA VAL A 80 0.21 10.84 -0.85
C VAL A 80 -0.27 12.17 -1.42
N GLU A 81 -0.62 12.17 -2.71
CA GLU A 81 -1.36 13.22 -3.39
C GLU A 81 -2.71 12.65 -3.84
N ILE A 82 -3.81 13.14 -3.30
CA ILE A 82 -5.15 12.73 -3.72
C ILE A 82 -5.49 13.45 -5.03
N THR A 83 -5.86 12.70 -6.06
CA THR A 83 -6.24 13.24 -7.36
C THR A 83 -7.76 13.27 -7.55
N GLU A 84 -8.47 12.37 -6.90
CA GLU A 84 -9.94 12.32 -6.91
C GLU A 84 -10.44 11.70 -5.60
N SER A 85 -11.56 12.19 -5.09
CA SER A 85 -12.24 11.61 -3.93
C SER A 85 -13.74 11.84 -4.01
N THR A 86 -14.47 10.72 -4.01
CA THR A 86 -15.94 10.67 -3.97
C THR A 86 -16.37 9.70 -2.85
N ASP A 87 -17.66 9.47 -2.71
CA ASP A 87 -18.21 8.46 -1.81
C ASP A 87 -18.05 7.01 -2.32
N GLU A 88 -17.64 6.84 -3.59
CA GLU A 88 -17.42 5.53 -4.21
C GLU A 88 -15.94 5.22 -4.43
N ILE A 89 -15.12 6.22 -4.74
CA ILE A 89 -13.71 6.03 -5.09
C ILE A 89 -12.79 7.08 -4.48
N ILE A 90 -11.53 6.67 -4.26
CA ILE A 90 -10.41 7.57 -4.01
C ILE A 90 -9.31 7.23 -5.00
N GLN A 91 -8.87 8.21 -5.81
CA GLN A 91 -7.67 8.07 -6.62
C GLN A 91 -6.51 8.87 -6.01
N LEU A 92 -5.33 8.29 -6.05
CA LEU A 92 -4.16 8.92 -5.45
C LEU A 92 -2.86 8.55 -6.17
N LYS A 93 -1.85 9.39 -5.96
CA LYS A 93 -0.45 9.11 -6.28
C LYS A 93 0.32 8.87 -4.99
N LEU A 94 1.12 7.81 -4.96
CA LEU A 94 2.01 7.48 -3.85
C LEU A 94 3.46 7.63 -4.32
N LYS A 95 4.23 8.47 -3.60
CA LYS A 95 5.64 8.78 -3.89
C LYS A 95 6.53 8.23 -2.78
N ASP A 96 7.78 7.93 -3.12
CA ASP A 96 8.86 7.60 -2.18
C ASP A 96 8.56 6.46 -1.21
N HIS A 97 7.66 5.54 -1.60
CA HIS A 97 7.33 4.41 -0.74
C HIS A 97 8.42 3.33 -0.74
N SER A 98 8.46 2.55 0.33
CA SER A 98 9.55 1.63 0.65
C SER A 98 9.81 0.53 -0.39
N SER A 99 8.81 0.16 -1.20
CA SER A 99 8.97 -0.89 -2.21
C SER A 99 9.76 -0.44 -3.43
N ILE A 100 9.71 0.84 -3.80
CA ILE A 100 10.26 1.32 -5.08
C ILE A 100 11.46 2.24 -4.95
N LYS A 101 11.60 3.02 -3.85
CA LYS A 101 12.61 4.08 -3.77
C LYS A 101 14.05 3.63 -4.06
N ASP A 102 14.43 2.45 -3.59
CA ASP A 102 15.77 1.92 -3.83
C ASP A 102 15.88 1.23 -5.19
N LEU A 103 14.79 0.65 -5.69
CA LEU A 103 14.73 0.01 -7.00
C LEU A 103 14.84 1.05 -8.12
N ILE A 104 14.21 2.22 -7.97
CA ILE A 104 14.35 3.35 -8.90
C ILE A 104 15.81 3.77 -9.00
N LYS A 105 16.50 3.93 -7.85
CA LYS A 105 17.93 4.30 -7.81
C LYS A 105 18.83 3.26 -8.51
N LYS A 106 18.44 1.98 -8.46
CA LYS A 106 19.14 0.88 -9.13
C LYS A 106 18.79 0.75 -10.61
N GLY A 107 17.89 1.59 -11.14
CA GLY A 107 17.42 1.52 -12.53
C GLY A 107 16.59 0.28 -12.87
N ILE A 108 16.00 -0.38 -11.87
CA ILE A 108 15.18 -1.57 -12.08
C ILE A 108 13.85 -1.15 -12.71
N LYS A 109 13.44 -1.88 -13.75
CA LYS A 109 12.16 -1.72 -14.44
C LYS A 109 11.35 -3.00 -14.37
N THR A 110 10.03 -2.87 -14.41
CA THR A 110 9.08 -3.99 -14.47
C THR A 110 8.17 -3.84 -15.69
N THR A 111 7.59 -4.95 -16.13
CA THR A 111 6.64 -4.97 -17.26
C THR A 111 5.18 -4.95 -16.79
N GLY A 112 4.92 -5.01 -15.50
CA GLY A 112 3.58 -5.05 -14.92
C GLY A 112 3.51 -4.38 -13.56
N SER A 113 2.35 -4.49 -12.92
CA SER A 113 2.12 -4.04 -11.54
C SER A 113 3.16 -4.62 -10.59
N PHE A 114 3.61 -3.80 -9.64
CA PHE A 114 4.63 -4.22 -8.66
C PHE A 114 4.20 -3.90 -7.22
N CYS A 115 3.26 -2.97 -7.05
CA CYS A 115 2.91 -2.39 -5.75
C CYS A 115 1.62 -2.97 -5.16
N SER A 116 1.37 -4.27 -5.38
CA SER A 116 0.23 -4.98 -4.78
C SER A 116 0.22 -4.92 -3.25
N PHE A 117 1.41 -4.93 -2.61
CA PHE A 117 1.52 -4.73 -1.16
C PHE A 117 0.99 -3.36 -0.73
N GLU A 118 1.38 -2.30 -1.43
CA GLU A 118 0.93 -0.94 -1.15
C GLU A 118 -0.57 -0.78 -1.44
N ALA A 119 -1.08 -1.41 -2.51
CA ALA A 119 -2.51 -1.43 -2.79
C ALA A 119 -3.29 -2.06 -1.62
N GLY A 120 -2.87 -3.24 -1.16
CA GLY A 120 -3.46 -3.87 0.01
C GLY A 120 -3.36 -3.00 1.26
N LEU A 121 -2.19 -2.41 1.52
CA LEU A 121 -1.98 -1.54 2.67
C LEU A 121 -2.92 -0.33 2.68
N LEU A 122 -3.08 0.34 1.53
CA LEU A 122 -4.01 1.44 1.37
C LEU A 122 -5.46 1.01 1.61
N ALA A 123 -5.87 -0.14 1.03
CA ALA A 123 -7.20 -0.70 1.25
C ALA A 123 -7.46 -0.98 2.74
N GLY A 124 -6.55 -1.66 3.43
CA GLY A 124 -6.70 -1.98 4.85
C GLY A 124 -6.77 -0.75 5.75
N ILE A 125 -6.01 0.32 5.43
CA ILE A 125 -6.09 1.60 6.14
C ILE A 125 -7.46 2.24 5.93
N VAL A 126 -7.91 2.32 4.67
CA VAL A 126 -9.17 2.99 4.31
C VAL A 126 -10.38 2.22 4.85
N GLU A 127 -10.37 0.88 4.82
CA GLU A 127 -11.41 0.08 5.51
C GLU A 127 -11.48 0.43 7.00
N LYS A 128 -10.33 0.54 7.67
CA LYS A 128 -10.28 0.89 9.09
C LYS A 128 -10.82 2.29 9.36
N LEU A 129 -10.54 3.25 8.47
CA LEU A 129 -11.01 4.63 8.58
C LEU A 129 -12.52 4.75 8.34
N SER A 130 -13.03 4.05 7.33
CA SER A 130 -14.41 4.19 6.84
C SER A 130 -15.42 3.25 7.48
N ASP A 131 -14.94 2.14 8.08
CA ASP A 131 -15.77 0.99 8.48
C ASP A 131 -16.57 0.38 7.31
N ARG A 132 -16.02 0.49 6.08
CA ARG A 132 -16.60 -0.03 4.83
C ARG A 132 -15.56 -0.86 4.11
N HIS A 133 -16.00 -1.94 3.45
CA HIS A 133 -15.09 -2.71 2.60
C HIS A 133 -14.54 -1.86 1.46
N CYS A 134 -13.23 -1.97 1.25
CA CYS A 134 -12.49 -1.23 0.24
C CYS A 134 -11.54 -2.16 -0.50
N PHE A 135 -11.51 -2.04 -1.81
CA PHE A 135 -10.52 -2.70 -2.66
C PHE A 135 -9.63 -1.63 -3.29
N ALA A 136 -8.33 -1.89 -3.37
CA ALA A 136 -7.39 -1.00 -4.05
C ALA A 136 -6.67 -1.72 -5.19
N GLN A 137 -6.44 -0.98 -6.27
CA GLN A 137 -5.72 -1.44 -7.45
C GLN A 137 -4.63 -0.44 -7.82
N GLU A 138 -3.44 -0.94 -8.15
CA GLU A 138 -2.42 -0.15 -8.81
C GLU A 138 -2.82 0.08 -10.27
N LEU A 139 -2.90 1.35 -10.68
CA LEU A 139 -3.19 1.75 -12.06
C LEU A 139 -1.92 2.00 -12.87
N GLY A 140 -0.84 2.37 -12.21
CA GLY A 140 0.45 2.60 -12.85
C GLY A 140 1.58 2.56 -11.83
N CYS A 141 2.63 1.82 -12.17
CA CYS A 141 3.83 1.66 -11.34
C CYS A 141 4.95 2.56 -11.83
N SER A 142 5.61 3.24 -10.91
CA SER A 142 6.81 4.04 -11.17
C SER A 142 7.91 3.26 -11.90
N LEU A 143 8.10 1.97 -11.55
CA LEU A 143 9.10 1.09 -12.19
C LEU A 143 8.74 0.74 -13.62
N GLN A 144 7.47 0.89 -14.00
CA GLN A 144 6.96 0.63 -15.35
C GLN A 144 6.91 1.91 -16.19
N THR A 145 6.37 2.99 -15.61
CA THR A 145 6.11 4.25 -16.32
C THR A 145 7.33 5.16 -16.39
N GLY A 146 8.26 5.05 -15.44
CA GLY A 146 9.38 5.97 -15.26
C GLY A 146 9.00 7.26 -14.53
N GLU A 147 7.73 7.41 -14.11
CA GLU A 147 7.29 8.52 -13.27
C GLU A 147 7.84 8.38 -11.85
N ASN A 148 7.84 9.47 -11.07
CA ASN A 148 8.30 9.44 -9.68
C ASN A 148 7.21 9.05 -8.68
N PHE A 149 6.11 8.47 -9.14
CA PHE A 149 4.96 8.04 -8.35
C PHE A 149 4.32 6.78 -8.91
N CYS A 150 3.62 6.05 -8.06
CA CYS A 150 2.67 5.02 -8.45
C CYS A 150 1.26 5.55 -8.26
N THR A 151 0.35 5.17 -9.15
CA THR A 151 -1.08 5.57 -9.08
C THR A 151 -1.92 4.41 -8.59
N PHE A 152 -2.86 4.73 -7.69
CA PHE A 152 -3.79 3.77 -7.11
C PHE A 152 -5.22 4.29 -7.20
N MET A 153 -6.15 3.35 -7.36
CA MET A 153 -7.57 3.58 -7.21
C MET A 153 -8.10 2.69 -6.09
N LEU A 154 -8.78 3.29 -5.14
CA LEU A 154 -9.50 2.61 -4.07
C LEU A 154 -10.99 2.70 -4.38
N VAL A 155 -11.70 1.59 -4.25
CA VAL A 155 -13.12 1.48 -4.55
C VAL A 155 -13.83 0.99 -3.30
N PHE A 156 -14.83 1.73 -2.83
CA PHE A 156 -15.69 1.29 -1.75
C PHE A 156 -16.74 0.32 -2.26
N GLN A 157 -16.92 -0.77 -1.55
CA GLN A 157 -18.02 -1.69 -1.84
C GLN A 157 -19.36 -0.99 -1.56
N LYS A 158 -20.30 -1.12 -2.49
CA LYS A 158 -21.70 -0.70 -2.27
C LYS A 158 -22.38 -1.72 -1.34
N ASP A 159 -23.09 -1.21 -0.37
CA ASP A 159 -23.96 -1.99 0.52
C ASP A 159 -25.12 -2.64 -0.26
#